data_5da9b5249012bcecff798ec5ea8886b4
#
_entry.id   5da9b5249012bcecff798ec5ea8886b4
#
_cell.length_a   1.000
_cell.length_b   1.000
_cell.length_c   1.000
_cell.angle_alpha   90.00
_cell.angle_beta   90.00
_cell.angle_gamma   90.00
#
_symmetry.space_group_name_H-M   'P 1'
#
loop_
_entity.id
_entity.type
_entity.pdbx_description
1 polymer ?
#
loop_
_entity_poly.entity_id
_entity_poly.type
_entity_poly.pdbx_seq_one_letter_code
_entity_poly.pdbx_strand_id
1 'polypeptide(L)'
;TAFIVEGVETLQEWHALQQLGIRYYQGYLLGRPQPVPAPVSWPPILATGTGHEQQTPMRELVHPMPTLTPERPCQEVFELFHQDEQLHCLPVITPQGKAIGIIRRNRLLAHFAERFGHSLYAKRPVRSLMDHQPIQVDAGLDVLQVSQHLIEHNSNEMDAWFIICEEGRYLGMGSVRELMRRLTHYQLQMARHANPLTLLPGNVPIQQALERAIVMQERFHLAYCDLNFFKPYN
;
A
#
# COMPACT_ATOMS: atom_id res chain seq x y z
N THR A 1 7.83 21.27 23.32
CA THR A 1 6.84 20.85 24.32
C THR A 1 5.47 21.18 23.75
N ALA A 2 4.61 20.17 23.55
CA ALA A 2 3.25 20.39 23.09
C ALA A 2 2.38 20.68 24.33
N PHE A 3 1.56 21.72 24.25
CA PHE A 3 0.58 22.08 25.28
C PHE A 3 -0.82 21.74 24.75
N ILE A 4 -1.63 21.15 25.59
CA ILE A 4 -3.07 20.98 25.35
C ILE A 4 -3.77 22.00 26.25
N VAL A 5 -4.62 22.85 25.67
CA VAL A 5 -5.45 23.78 26.44
C VAL A 5 -6.80 23.15 26.67
N GLU A 6 -7.18 23.03 27.92
CA GLU A 6 -8.45 22.46 28.37
C GLU A 6 -9.49 23.55 28.65
N GLY A 7 -10.76 23.17 28.61
CA GLY A 7 -11.85 24.06 28.97
C GLY A 7 -12.21 25.11 27.92
N VAL A 8 -11.94 24.85 26.65
CA VAL A 8 -12.34 25.75 25.55
C VAL A 8 -13.85 25.59 25.31
N GLU A 9 -14.63 26.62 25.61
CA GLU A 9 -16.09 26.59 25.53
C GLU A 9 -16.65 27.48 24.43
N THR A 10 -15.89 28.48 23.97
CA THR A 10 -16.34 29.46 23.00
C THR A 10 -15.43 29.56 21.76
N LEU A 11 -16.02 29.97 20.64
CA LEU A 11 -15.26 30.27 19.41
C LEU A 11 -14.26 31.40 19.59
N GLN A 12 -14.56 32.37 20.47
CA GLN A 12 -13.67 33.48 20.74
C GLN A 12 -12.39 33.03 21.46
N GLU A 13 -12.53 32.17 22.46
CA GLU A 13 -11.40 31.55 23.15
C GLU A 13 -10.56 30.73 22.18
N TRP A 14 -11.20 29.92 21.35
CA TRP A 14 -10.51 29.11 20.34
C TRP A 14 -9.71 29.97 19.35
N HIS A 15 -10.31 31.06 18.82
CA HIS A 15 -9.60 31.98 17.95
C HIS A 15 -8.41 32.67 18.63
N ALA A 16 -8.58 33.11 19.88
CA ALA A 16 -7.50 33.71 20.64
C ALA A 16 -6.32 32.74 20.85
N LEU A 17 -6.62 31.50 21.17
CA LEU A 17 -5.62 30.45 21.34
C LEU A 17 -4.90 30.09 20.03
N GLN A 18 -5.64 30.10 18.90
CA GLN A 18 -5.02 29.94 17.58
C GLN A 18 -4.01 31.06 17.26
N GLN A 19 -4.36 32.31 17.59
CA GLN A 19 -3.45 33.45 17.40
C GLN A 19 -2.19 33.32 18.23
N LEU A 20 -2.25 32.66 19.39
CA LEU A 20 -1.11 32.36 20.24
C LEU A 20 -0.29 31.15 19.76
N GLY A 21 -0.66 30.54 18.61
CA GLY A 21 0.05 29.40 18.04
C GLY A 21 -0.23 28.07 18.75
N ILE A 22 -1.23 28.02 19.62
CA ILE A 22 -1.65 26.78 20.28
C ILE A 22 -2.39 25.91 19.26
N ARG A 23 -2.10 24.61 19.27
CA ARG A 23 -2.60 23.67 18.28
C ARG A 23 -3.52 22.59 18.85
N TYR A 24 -3.52 22.41 20.18
CA TYR A 24 -4.26 21.33 20.83
C TYR A 24 -5.23 21.92 21.86
N TYR A 25 -6.51 21.53 21.74
CA TYR A 25 -7.57 22.07 22.55
C TYR A 25 -8.49 20.97 23.05
N GLN A 26 -9.01 21.13 24.27
CA GLN A 26 -10.05 20.30 24.85
C GLN A 26 -11.12 21.21 25.46
N GLY A 27 -12.41 20.89 25.25
CA GLY A 27 -13.49 21.65 25.88
C GLY A 27 -14.85 21.44 25.24
N TYR A 28 -15.88 22.03 25.86
CA TYR A 28 -17.28 21.86 25.43
C TYR A 28 -17.60 22.48 24.07
N LEU A 29 -16.75 23.35 23.58
CA LEU A 29 -16.85 23.86 22.21
C LEU A 29 -16.71 22.73 21.19
N LEU A 30 -15.86 21.74 21.46
CA LEU A 30 -15.61 20.61 20.58
C LEU A 30 -16.66 19.50 20.70
N GLY A 31 -17.27 19.38 21.89
CA GLY A 31 -18.34 18.45 22.18
C GLY A 31 -18.56 18.26 23.68
N ARG A 32 -19.81 18.11 24.08
CA ARG A 32 -20.15 17.72 25.44
C ARG A 32 -20.20 16.20 25.57
N PRO A 33 -19.86 15.65 26.73
CA PRO A 33 -20.02 14.23 27.00
C PRO A 33 -21.48 13.78 26.72
N GLN A 34 -21.64 12.74 25.91
CA GLN A 34 -22.93 12.18 25.55
C GLN A 34 -22.88 10.66 25.64
N PRO A 35 -24.01 9.99 25.97
CA PRO A 35 -24.06 8.52 26.01
C PRO A 35 -23.77 7.86 24.66
N VAL A 36 -24.11 8.53 23.57
CA VAL A 36 -23.79 8.12 22.20
C VAL A 36 -22.99 9.26 21.58
N PRO A 37 -21.75 9.03 21.12
CA PRO A 37 -20.96 10.06 20.49
C PRO A 37 -21.69 10.63 19.27
N ALA A 38 -21.96 11.94 19.28
CA ALA A 38 -22.44 12.61 18.09
C ALA A 38 -21.29 12.80 17.10
N PRO A 39 -21.53 12.69 15.78
CA PRO A 39 -20.52 13.05 14.81
C PRO A 39 -20.14 14.50 15.04
N VAL A 40 -18.85 14.79 15.15
CA VAL A 40 -18.35 16.14 15.38
C VAL A 40 -18.63 16.96 14.13
N SER A 41 -19.68 17.78 14.17
CA SER A 41 -20.06 18.73 13.11
C SER A 41 -19.29 20.04 13.28
N TRP A 42 -17.98 19.96 13.27
CA TRP A 42 -17.16 21.17 13.22
C TRP A 42 -17.11 21.70 11.78
N PRO A 43 -16.92 23.03 11.56
CA PRO A 43 -16.90 23.63 10.23
C PRO A 43 -15.97 22.79 9.32
N PRO A 44 -16.31 22.56 8.09
CA PRO A 44 -15.98 21.36 7.32
C PRO A 44 -14.51 21.01 7.45
N ILE A 45 -14.20 20.22 8.42
CA ILE A 45 -12.99 19.44 8.44
C ILE A 45 -13.20 18.54 7.25
N LEU A 46 -12.46 18.81 6.21
CA LEU A 46 -12.35 17.92 5.09
C LEU A 46 -12.28 16.50 5.65
N ALA A 47 -13.35 15.75 5.46
CA ALA A 47 -13.39 14.33 5.70
C ALA A 47 -12.48 13.65 4.65
N THR A 48 -11.21 13.94 4.74
CA THR A 48 -10.13 13.29 4.01
C THR A 48 -9.18 12.70 5.02
N GLY A 49 -9.74 11.82 5.81
CA GLY A 49 -8.98 11.05 6.78
C GLY A 49 -9.49 9.63 6.77
N THR A 50 -9.48 8.96 5.63
CA THR A 50 -9.17 7.53 5.65
C THR A 50 -7.84 7.43 6.35
N GLY A 51 -7.83 6.84 7.54
CA GLY A 51 -6.59 6.57 8.28
C GLY A 51 -5.60 5.89 7.37
N HIS A 52 -4.63 6.63 6.91
CA HIS A 52 -3.46 6.09 6.28
C HIS A 52 -2.57 5.52 7.39
N GLU A 53 -2.98 4.38 7.93
CA GLU A 53 -2.11 3.43 8.60
C GLU A 53 -0.89 3.22 7.71
N GLN A 54 0.28 3.07 8.31
CA GLN A 54 1.59 2.92 7.68
C GLN A 54 1.52 2.20 6.32
N GLN A 55 1.19 2.96 5.29
CA GLN A 55 1.04 2.45 3.94
C GLN A 55 2.45 2.36 3.37
N THR A 56 2.95 1.15 3.27
CA THR A 56 4.17 0.92 2.50
C THR A 56 3.79 1.07 1.03
N PRO A 57 4.23 2.12 0.34
CA PRO A 57 3.89 2.29 -1.06
C PRO A 57 4.52 1.18 -1.89
N MET A 58 3.86 0.77 -2.97
CA MET A 58 4.36 -0.28 -3.86
C MET A 58 5.75 0.03 -4.41
N ARG A 59 6.14 1.30 -4.43
CA ARG A 59 7.50 1.71 -4.81
C ARG A 59 8.60 1.02 -3.98
N GLU A 60 8.35 0.69 -2.72
CA GLU A 60 9.31 -0.02 -1.87
C GLU A 60 9.44 -1.52 -2.19
N LEU A 61 8.48 -2.08 -2.93
CA LEU A 61 8.46 -3.47 -3.36
C LEU A 61 8.91 -3.66 -4.80
N VAL A 62 9.46 -2.63 -5.41
CA VAL A 62 9.96 -2.67 -6.79
C VAL A 62 11.22 -3.51 -6.87
N HIS A 63 11.16 -4.58 -7.65
CA HIS A 63 12.32 -5.36 -8.06
C HIS A 63 12.73 -4.95 -9.47
N PRO A 64 13.93 -4.40 -9.67
CA PRO A 64 14.43 -4.14 -11.00
C PRO A 64 14.65 -5.45 -11.75
N MET A 65 14.07 -5.58 -12.92
CA MET A 65 14.19 -6.75 -13.78
C MET A 65 14.65 -6.35 -15.16
N PRO A 66 15.43 -7.20 -15.88
CA PRO A 66 15.70 -7.00 -17.28
C PRO A 66 14.39 -6.91 -18.07
N THR A 67 14.32 -5.95 -18.98
CA THR A 67 13.13 -5.73 -19.79
C THR A 67 13.32 -6.28 -21.21
N LEU A 68 12.23 -6.70 -21.83
CA LEU A 68 12.22 -7.23 -23.18
C LEU A 68 11.47 -6.29 -24.11
N THR A 69 11.96 -6.18 -25.36
CA THR A 69 11.17 -5.58 -26.43
C THR A 69 10.22 -6.62 -27.02
N PRO A 70 9.04 -6.24 -27.53
CA PRO A 70 8.04 -7.19 -28.08
C PRO A 70 8.56 -8.05 -29.22
N GLU A 71 9.50 -7.55 -29.98
CA GLU A 71 10.06 -8.17 -31.18
C GLU A 71 11.24 -9.11 -30.88
N ARG A 72 11.70 -9.15 -29.64
CA ARG A 72 12.83 -10.00 -29.27
C ARG A 72 12.53 -11.48 -29.55
N PRO A 73 13.46 -12.23 -30.17
CA PRO A 73 13.26 -13.64 -30.44
C PRO A 73 13.11 -14.47 -29.16
N CYS A 74 12.17 -15.43 -29.15
CA CYS A 74 11.95 -16.31 -27.99
C CYS A 74 13.19 -17.14 -27.61
N GLN A 75 14.07 -17.46 -28.59
CA GLN A 75 15.33 -18.14 -28.34
C GLN A 75 16.23 -17.37 -27.38
N GLU A 76 16.38 -16.07 -27.59
CA GLU A 76 17.23 -15.23 -26.72
C GLU A 76 16.65 -15.17 -25.29
N VAL A 77 15.32 -15.15 -25.17
CA VAL A 77 14.67 -15.12 -23.86
C VAL A 77 14.78 -16.48 -23.18
N PHE A 78 14.72 -17.57 -23.94
CA PHE A 78 14.98 -18.93 -23.44
C PHE A 78 16.41 -19.03 -22.86
N GLU A 79 17.40 -18.49 -23.58
CA GLU A 79 18.80 -18.48 -23.12
C GLU A 79 18.97 -17.63 -21.85
N LEU A 80 18.33 -16.47 -21.75
CA LEU A 80 18.32 -15.66 -20.52
C LEU A 80 17.79 -16.44 -19.33
N PHE A 81 16.66 -17.14 -19.48
CA PHE A 81 16.13 -17.99 -18.43
C PHE A 81 17.01 -19.20 -18.10
N HIS A 82 17.82 -19.68 -19.05
CA HIS A 82 18.76 -20.78 -18.82
C HIS A 82 20.00 -20.32 -18.06
N GLN A 83 20.45 -19.08 -18.33
CA GLN A 83 21.63 -18.49 -17.69
C GLN A 83 21.35 -18.07 -16.25
N ASP A 84 20.11 -17.64 -15.97
CA ASP A 84 19.71 -17.20 -14.64
C ASP A 84 18.46 -17.95 -14.18
N GLU A 85 18.64 -18.90 -13.27
CA GLU A 85 17.56 -19.69 -12.70
C GLU A 85 16.65 -18.89 -11.75
N GLN A 86 17.11 -17.74 -11.26
CA GLN A 86 16.33 -16.86 -10.39
C GLN A 86 15.30 -16.03 -11.16
N LEU A 87 15.45 -15.92 -12.48
CA LEU A 87 14.48 -15.24 -13.31
C LEU A 87 13.24 -16.11 -13.52
N HIS A 88 12.13 -15.74 -12.90
CA HIS A 88 10.85 -16.45 -13.04
C HIS A 88 9.96 -15.85 -14.12
N CYS A 89 10.12 -14.57 -14.40
CA CYS A 89 9.39 -13.86 -15.45
C CYS A 89 10.18 -12.63 -15.92
N LEU A 90 9.82 -12.11 -17.09
CA LEU A 90 10.40 -10.89 -17.63
C LEU A 90 9.30 -10.01 -18.20
N PRO A 91 9.30 -8.71 -17.90
CA PRO A 91 8.34 -7.76 -18.46
C PRO A 91 8.67 -7.43 -19.91
N VAL A 92 7.62 -7.28 -20.72
CA VAL A 92 7.72 -6.84 -22.11
C VAL A 92 7.23 -5.40 -22.20
N ILE A 93 8.11 -4.51 -22.62
CA ILE A 93 7.85 -3.08 -22.65
C ILE A 93 8.03 -2.49 -24.06
N THR A 94 7.24 -1.47 -24.37
CA THR A 94 7.38 -0.70 -25.62
C THR A 94 8.57 0.25 -25.54
N PRO A 95 9.07 0.79 -26.68
CA PRO A 95 10.10 1.82 -26.69
C PRO A 95 9.71 3.09 -25.90
N GLN A 96 8.41 3.33 -25.70
CA GLN A 96 7.89 4.44 -24.91
C GLN A 96 7.87 4.16 -23.39
N GLY A 97 8.35 2.98 -22.97
CA GLY A 97 8.39 2.59 -21.56
C GLY A 97 7.09 2.02 -21.00
N LYS A 98 6.10 1.73 -21.85
CA LYS A 98 4.83 1.13 -21.40
C LYS A 98 4.95 -0.39 -21.35
N ALA A 99 4.56 -1.00 -20.23
CA ALA A 99 4.46 -2.43 -20.10
C ALA A 99 3.24 -2.97 -20.85
N ILE A 100 3.45 -3.97 -21.68
CA ILE A 100 2.40 -4.57 -22.53
C ILE A 100 2.22 -6.06 -22.30
N GLY A 101 3.06 -6.68 -21.51
CA GLY A 101 2.96 -8.11 -21.22
C GLY A 101 4.04 -8.59 -20.28
N ILE A 102 3.92 -9.86 -19.90
CA ILE A 102 4.92 -10.62 -19.15
C ILE A 102 5.18 -11.93 -19.87
N ILE A 103 6.44 -12.32 -20.01
CA ILE A 103 6.79 -13.70 -20.39
C ILE A 103 7.19 -14.46 -19.13
N ARG A 104 6.55 -15.63 -18.90
CA ARG A 104 6.82 -16.48 -17.75
C ARG A 104 7.75 -17.62 -18.14
N ARG A 105 8.76 -17.88 -17.30
CA ARG A 105 9.74 -18.95 -17.50
C ARG A 105 9.04 -20.30 -17.77
N ASN A 106 8.15 -20.70 -16.88
CA ASN A 106 7.47 -22.01 -16.98
C ASN A 106 6.70 -22.17 -18.30
N ARG A 107 6.01 -21.12 -18.76
CA ARG A 107 5.28 -21.15 -20.03
C ARG A 107 6.23 -21.25 -21.24
N LEU A 108 7.28 -20.44 -21.24
CA LEU A 108 8.25 -20.49 -22.35
C LEU A 108 8.96 -21.83 -22.41
N LEU A 109 9.43 -22.36 -21.28
CA LEU A 109 10.08 -23.66 -21.23
C LEU A 109 9.14 -24.79 -21.64
N ALA A 110 7.85 -24.76 -21.26
CA ALA A 110 6.86 -25.75 -21.69
C ALA A 110 6.70 -25.75 -23.23
N HIS A 111 6.60 -24.58 -23.86
CA HIS A 111 6.54 -24.50 -25.33
C HIS A 111 7.81 -25.03 -26.01
N PHE A 112 8.97 -24.76 -25.45
CA PHE A 112 10.24 -25.28 -26.01
C PHE A 112 10.43 -26.78 -25.78
N ALA A 113 9.79 -27.36 -24.76
CA ALA A 113 9.81 -28.78 -24.47
C ALA A 113 8.84 -29.61 -25.35
N GLU A 114 7.91 -28.98 -26.10
CA GLU A 114 7.05 -29.66 -27.06
C GLU A 114 7.87 -30.30 -28.18
N ARG A 115 7.33 -31.39 -28.81
CA ARG A 115 8.05 -32.22 -29.80
C ARG A 115 8.77 -31.45 -30.92
N PHE A 116 8.30 -30.28 -31.29
CA PHE A 116 8.94 -29.39 -32.30
C PHE A 116 9.06 -27.96 -31.77
N GLY A 117 8.98 -27.78 -30.46
CA GLY A 117 8.89 -26.47 -29.82
C GLY A 117 9.99 -25.51 -30.19
N HIS A 118 11.25 -25.99 -30.15
CA HIS A 118 12.39 -25.15 -30.51
C HIS A 118 12.29 -24.68 -31.98
N SER A 119 11.96 -25.55 -32.93
CA SER A 119 11.84 -25.18 -34.35
C SER A 119 10.67 -24.23 -34.61
N LEU A 120 9.60 -24.35 -33.84
CA LEU A 120 8.38 -23.56 -34.03
C LEU A 120 8.47 -22.20 -33.36
N TYR A 121 9.13 -22.10 -32.21
CA TYR A 121 9.06 -20.91 -31.36
C TYR A 121 10.36 -20.10 -31.29
N ALA A 122 11.53 -20.70 -31.58
CA ALA A 122 12.81 -20.03 -31.40
C ALA A 122 12.91 -18.66 -32.09
N LYS A 123 12.46 -18.58 -33.33
CA LYS A 123 12.50 -17.34 -34.15
C LYS A 123 11.27 -16.44 -33.98
N ARG A 124 10.26 -16.89 -33.24
CA ARG A 124 9.06 -16.05 -33.02
C ARG A 124 9.35 -14.93 -32.06
N PRO A 125 8.74 -13.74 -32.26
CA PRO A 125 8.87 -12.64 -31.32
C PRO A 125 8.17 -12.98 -30.00
N VAL A 126 8.73 -12.49 -28.87
CA VAL A 126 8.24 -12.77 -27.53
C VAL A 126 6.78 -12.38 -27.32
N ARG A 127 6.30 -11.36 -28.06
CA ARG A 127 4.89 -10.97 -28.06
C ARG A 127 3.92 -12.10 -28.42
N SER A 128 4.35 -13.13 -29.14
CA SER A 128 3.49 -14.26 -29.53
C SER A 128 3.24 -15.26 -28.39
N LEU A 129 4.08 -15.26 -27.34
CA LEU A 129 4.01 -16.19 -26.21
C LEU A 129 3.83 -15.49 -24.87
N MET A 130 3.90 -14.14 -24.81
CA MET A 130 3.71 -13.41 -23.59
C MET A 130 2.25 -13.44 -23.12
N ASP A 131 2.06 -13.22 -21.84
CA ASP A 131 0.76 -12.90 -21.27
C ASP A 131 0.46 -11.42 -21.56
N HIS A 132 -0.62 -11.19 -22.32
CA HIS A 132 -1.03 -9.84 -22.76
C HIS A 132 -1.82 -9.05 -21.72
N GLN A 133 -2.25 -9.71 -20.64
CA GLN A 133 -3.06 -9.11 -19.59
C GLN A 133 -2.39 -9.28 -18.21
N PRO A 134 -1.13 -8.83 -18.04
CA PRO A 134 -0.48 -8.90 -16.76
C PRO A 134 -1.19 -7.95 -15.78
N ILE A 135 -1.22 -8.33 -14.51
CA ILE A 135 -1.69 -7.42 -13.47
C ILE A 135 -0.71 -6.26 -13.39
N GLN A 136 -1.24 -5.04 -13.47
CA GLN A 136 -0.49 -3.80 -13.36
C GLN A 136 -1.05 -2.99 -12.20
N VAL A 137 -0.15 -2.47 -11.36
CA VAL A 137 -0.49 -1.66 -10.19
C VAL A 137 0.28 -0.35 -10.22
N ASP A 138 -0.30 0.70 -9.66
CA ASP A 138 0.38 1.99 -9.51
C ASP A 138 1.34 1.96 -8.32
N ALA A 139 2.50 2.58 -8.47
CA ALA A 139 3.54 2.65 -7.44
C ALA A 139 3.11 3.43 -6.18
N GLY A 140 2.09 4.27 -6.29
CA GLY A 140 1.50 5.03 -5.18
C GLY A 140 0.47 4.26 -4.36
N LEU A 141 -0.02 3.10 -4.85
CA LEU A 141 -0.94 2.27 -4.10
C LEU A 141 -0.24 1.63 -2.89
N ASP A 142 -1.01 1.37 -1.85
CA ASP A 142 -0.51 0.66 -0.68
C ASP A 142 -0.64 -0.87 -0.80
N VAL A 143 0.06 -1.58 0.10
CA VAL A 143 0.08 -3.05 0.16
C VAL A 143 -1.32 -3.64 0.31
N LEU A 144 -2.21 -3.02 1.09
CA LEU A 144 -3.57 -3.52 1.34
C LEU A 144 -4.43 -3.38 0.08
N GLN A 145 -4.41 -2.22 -0.57
CA GLN A 145 -5.14 -1.97 -1.81
C GLN A 145 -4.70 -2.94 -2.92
N VAL A 146 -3.40 -3.14 -3.06
CA VAL A 146 -2.87 -4.08 -4.06
C VAL A 146 -3.21 -5.53 -3.72
N SER A 147 -3.19 -5.92 -2.44
CA SER A 147 -3.58 -7.27 -2.04
C SER A 147 -5.04 -7.58 -2.37
N GLN A 148 -5.95 -6.63 -2.16
CA GLN A 148 -7.35 -6.76 -2.56
C GLN A 148 -7.51 -6.90 -4.07
N HIS A 149 -6.82 -6.06 -4.83
CA HIS A 149 -6.84 -6.11 -6.29
C HIS A 149 -6.32 -7.45 -6.84
N LEU A 150 -5.27 -8.02 -6.25
CA LEU A 150 -4.74 -9.33 -6.64
C LEU A 150 -5.71 -10.47 -6.34
N ILE A 151 -6.41 -10.42 -5.20
CA ILE A 151 -7.44 -11.42 -4.84
C ILE A 151 -8.60 -11.39 -5.83
N GLU A 152 -9.09 -10.21 -6.20
CA GLU A 152 -10.17 -10.03 -7.16
C GLU A 152 -9.83 -10.59 -8.55
N HIS A 153 -8.56 -10.53 -8.96
CA HIS A 153 -8.07 -11.02 -10.23
C HIS A 153 -7.64 -12.50 -10.21
N ASN A 154 -8.05 -13.26 -9.18
CA ASN A 154 -7.81 -14.70 -9.06
C ASN A 154 -6.35 -15.14 -9.19
N SER A 155 -5.40 -14.28 -8.82
CA SER A 155 -3.98 -14.64 -8.81
C SER A 155 -3.63 -15.48 -7.59
N ASN A 156 -4.17 -16.71 -7.52
CA ASN A 156 -3.92 -17.66 -6.43
C ASN A 156 -2.51 -18.28 -6.46
N GLU A 157 -1.69 -17.92 -7.43
CA GLU A 157 -0.34 -18.45 -7.54
C GLU A 157 0.59 -17.62 -6.64
N MET A 158 1.09 -18.22 -5.57
CA MET A 158 2.07 -17.60 -4.64
C MET A 158 3.34 -17.12 -5.34
N ASP A 159 3.69 -17.72 -6.47
CA ASP A 159 4.85 -17.34 -7.28
C ASP A 159 4.49 -16.35 -8.41
N ALA A 160 3.30 -15.76 -8.35
CA ALA A 160 2.88 -14.79 -9.34
C ALA A 160 3.66 -13.47 -9.18
N TRP A 161 3.92 -12.86 -10.31
CA TRP A 161 4.54 -11.55 -10.44
C TRP A 161 3.56 -10.60 -11.10
N PHE A 162 3.62 -9.34 -10.68
CA PHE A 162 2.85 -8.25 -11.26
C PHE A 162 3.74 -7.07 -11.63
N ILE A 163 3.26 -6.23 -12.49
CA ILE A 163 3.98 -5.04 -12.96
C ILE A 163 3.65 -3.87 -12.05
N ILE A 164 4.68 -3.12 -11.67
CA ILE A 164 4.53 -1.84 -10.96
C ILE A 164 4.81 -0.73 -11.96
N CYS A 165 3.86 0.18 -12.10
CA CYS A 165 3.93 1.33 -12.99
C CYS A 165 3.90 2.64 -12.19
N GLU A 166 4.49 3.67 -12.76
CA GLU A 166 4.37 5.04 -12.30
C GLU A 166 4.00 5.93 -13.48
N GLU A 167 2.91 6.69 -13.35
CA GLU A 167 2.38 7.51 -14.44
C GLU A 167 2.21 6.75 -15.77
N GLY A 168 1.79 5.47 -15.68
CA GLY A 168 1.59 4.60 -16.84
C GLY A 168 2.86 4.04 -17.48
N ARG A 169 4.06 4.31 -16.90
CA ARG A 169 5.34 3.77 -17.33
C ARG A 169 5.80 2.64 -16.41
N TYR A 170 6.48 1.68 -16.98
CA TYR A 170 7.07 0.59 -16.22
C TYR A 170 8.13 1.12 -15.24
N LEU A 171 7.97 0.75 -13.97
CA LEU A 171 8.94 1.05 -12.91
C LEU A 171 9.73 -0.20 -12.51
N GLY A 172 9.06 -1.33 -12.41
CA GLY A 172 9.64 -2.62 -12.03
C GLY A 172 8.59 -3.70 -11.82
N MET A 173 9.02 -4.80 -11.21
CA MET A 173 8.14 -5.94 -10.92
C MET A 173 7.92 -6.07 -9.42
N GLY A 174 6.71 -6.48 -9.04
CA GLY A 174 6.38 -6.88 -7.68
C GLY A 174 6.14 -8.39 -7.60
N SER A 175 6.51 -8.99 -6.46
CA SER A 175 6.24 -10.39 -6.17
C SER A 175 5.08 -10.53 -5.19
N VAL A 176 4.12 -11.40 -5.50
CA VAL A 176 3.00 -11.73 -4.58
C VAL A 176 3.54 -12.28 -3.26
N ARG A 177 4.58 -13.08 -3.28
CA ARG A 177 5.23 -13.62 -2.08
C ARG A 177 5.74 -12.52 -1.16
N GLU A 178 6.44 -11.52 -1.69
CA GLU A 178 6.94 -10.39 -0.90
C GLU A 178 5.79 -9.52 -0.37
N LEU A 179 4.77 -9.29 -1.20
CA LEU A 179 3.56 -8.58 -0.79
C LEU A 179 2.89 -9.28 0.41
N MET A 180 2.70 -10.61 0.33
CA MET A 180 2.10 -11.39 1.42
C MET A 180 2.96 -11.40 2.68
N ARG A 181 4.28 -11.46 2.53
CA ARG A 181 5.21 -11.34 3.66
C ARG A 181 5.07 -10.00 4.37
N ARG A 182 4.99 -8.91 3.62
CA ARG A 182 4.77 -7.55 4.16
C ARG A 182 3.42 -7.44 4.85
N LEU A 183 2.37 -7.97 4.22
CA LEU A 183 1.02 -7.98 4.80
C LEU A 183 0.97 -8.73 6.12
N THR A 184 1.56 -9.92 6.18
CA THR A 184 1.64 -10.72 7.40
C THR A 184 2.40 -9.99 8.51
N HIS A 185 3.53 -9.38 8.16
CA HIS A 185 4.31 -8.59 9.12
C HIS A 185 3.50 -7.41 9.67
N TYR A 186 2.78 -6.71 8.80
CA TYR A 186 1.89 -5.62 9.17
C TYR A 186 0.80 -6.09 10.14
N GLN A 187 0.12 -7.21 9.82
CA GLN A 187 -0.91 -7.78 10.69
C GLN A 187 -0.35 -8.18 12.06
N LEU A 188 0.84 -8.77 12.12
CA LEU A 188 1.50 -9.11 13.37
C LEU A 188 1.87 -7.89 14.21
N GLN A 189 2.33 -6.82 13.58
CA GLN A 189 2.60 -5.56 14.28
C GLN A 189 1.32 -4.96 14.85
N MET A 190 0.23 -4.91 14.08
CA MET A 190 -1.07 -4.43 14.55
C MET A 190 -1.58 -5.25 15.74
N ALA A 191 -1.50 -6.58 15.65
CA ALA A 191 -1.92 -7.45 16.74
C ALA A 191 -1.08 -7.27 18.03
N ARG A 192 0.23 -7.03 17.91
CA ARG A 192 1.12 -6.80 19.06
C ARG A 192 0.85 -5.48 19.76
N HIS A 193 0.38 -4.48 19.05
CA HIS A 193 0.15 -3.13 19.56
C HIS A 193 -1.33 -2.83 19.81
N ALA A 194 -2.22 -3.79 19.56
CA ALA A 194 -3.63 -3.66 19.91
C ALA A 194 -3.85 -3.86 21.42
N ASN A 195 -4.79 -3.12 21.97
CA ASN A 195 -5.26 -3.36 23.34
C ASN A 195 -5.97 -4.72 23.38
N PRO A 196 -5.57 -5.67 24.25
CA PRO A 196 -6.10 -7.03 24.23
C PRO A 196 -7.60 -7.14 24.58
N LEU A 197 -8.17 -6.13 25.23
CA LEU A 197 -9.60 -6.12 25.62
C LEU A 197 -10.49 -5.50 24.54
N THR A 198 -10.02 -4.43 23.91
CA THR A 198 -10.84 -3.64 22.97
C THR A 198 -10.48 -3.88 21.51
N LEU A 199 -9.33 -4.47 21.23
CA LEU A 199 -8.72 -4.64 19.90
C LEU A 199 -8.42 -3.31 19.19
N LEU A 200 -8.58 -2.19 19.90
CA LEU A 200 -8.22 -0.86 19.37
C LEU A 200 -6.70 -0.68 19.37
N PRO A 201 -6.17 0.21 18.52
CA PRO A 201 -4.76 0.55 18.52
C PRO A 201 -4.30 1.02 19.91
N GLY A 202 -3.19 0.48 20.38
CA GLY A 202 -2.56 0.92 21.63
C GLY A 202 -1.74 2.20 21.45
N ASN A 203 -1.00 2.58 22.49
CA ASN A 203 -0.27 3.85 22.51
C ASN A 203 0.77 3.99 21.39
N VAL A 204 1.44 2.89 20.98
CA VAL A 204 2.49 2.95 19.95
C VAL A 204 1.95 3.35 18.58
N PRO A 205 0.92 2.70 18.00
CA PRO A 205 0.31 3.15 16.76
C PRO A 205 -0.27 4.55 16.83
N ILE A 206 -0.87 4.94 17.95
CA ILE A 206 -1.41 6.29 18.15
C ILE A 206 -0.29 7.33 18.07
N GLN A 207 0.81 7.10 18.79
CA GLN A 207 1.96 8.00 18.78
C GLN A 207 2.56 8.13 17.37
N GLN A 208 2.74 7.01 16.66
CA GLN A 208 3.25 7.00 15.30
C GLN A 208 2.34 7.77 14.33
N ALA A 209 1.02 7.61 14.45
CA ALA A 209 0.07 8.35 13.63
C ALA A 209 0.14 9.86 13.89
N LEU A 210 0.29 10.28 15.15
CA LEU A 210 0.46 11.67 15.54
C LEU A 210 1.78 12.26 15.03
N GLU A 211 2.88 11.56 15.22
CA GLU A 211 4.21 12.00 14.75
C GLU A 211 4.22 12.19 13.23
N ARG A 212 3.60 11.26 12.50
CA ARG A 212 3.46 11.35 11.05
C ARG A 212 2.63 12.56 10.62
N ALA A 213 1.45 12.75 11.20
CA ALA A 213 0.59 13.88 10.89
C ALA A 213 1.30 15.22 11.14
N ILE A 214 2.12 15.29 12.21
CA ILE A 214 2.94 16.48 12.52
C ILE A 214 4.02 16.69 11.45
N VAL A 215 4.75 15.63 11.07
CA VAL A 215 5.84 15.71 10.08
C VAL A 215 5.30 16.10 8.71
N MET A 216 4.15 15.50 8.31
CA MET A 216 3.50 15.78 7.01
C MET A 216 2.72 17.10 7.01
N GLN A 217 2.67 17.82 8.15
CA GLN A 217 1.87 19.03 8.32
C GLN A 217 0.38 18.84 7.99
N GLU A 218 -0.12 17.63 8.20
CA GLU A 218 -1.53 17.30 8.03
C GLU A 218 -2.37 17.99 9.12
N ARG A 219 -3.58 18.41 8.77
CA ARG A 219 -4.54 18.89 9.77
C ARG A 219 -5.21 17.70 10.43
N PHE A 220 -5.12 17.60 11.74
CA PHE A 220 -5.80 16.54 12.49
C PHE A 220 -6.42 17.07 13.77
N HIS A 221 -7.33 16.33 14.34
CA HIS A 221 -7.92 16.56 15.65
C HIS A 221 -7.64 15.35 16.53
N LEU A 222 -7.20 15.61 17.74
CA LEU A 222 -6.99 14.60 18.76
C LEU A 222 -8.04 14.80 19.86
N ALA A 223 -8.86 13.78 20.11
CA ALA A 223 -9.77 13.74 21.24
C ALA A 223 -9.26 12.72 22.25
N TYR A 224 -9.04 13.14 23.48
CA TYR A 224 -8.78 12.29 24.63
C TYR A 224 -10.06 12.17 25.44
N CYS A 225 -10.58 10.95 25.58
CA CYS A 225 -11.80 10.68 26.33
C CYS A 225 -11.46 9.89 27.58
N ASP A 226 -11.88 10.35 28.74
CA ASP A 226 -11.75 9.65 30.01
C ASP A 226 -13.12 9.54 30.70
N LEU A 227 -13.34 8.45 31.41
CA LEU A 227 -14.57 8.24 32.16
C LEU A 227 -14.40 8.74 33.58
N ASN A 228 -15.17 9.78 33.93
CA ASN A 228 -15.21 10.27 35.29
C ASN A 228 -15.76 9.20 36.24
N PHE A 229 -15.15 9.09 37.43
CA PHE A 229 -15.56 8.13 38.47
C PHE A 229 -15.49 6.65 38.05
N PHE A 230 -14.64 6.28 37.12
CA PHE A 230 -14.51 4.89 36.68
C PHE A 230 -13.98 3.96 37.78
N LYS A 231 -13.11 4.45 38.69
CA LYS A 231 -12.53 3.64 39.79
C LYS A 231 -13.55 2.99 40.74
N PRO A 232 -14.74 3.56 41.05
CA PRO A 232 -15.73 2.88 41.87
C PRO A 232 -16.41 1.71 41.19
N TYR A 233 -16.28 1.52 39.88
CA TYR A 233 -16.87 0.41 39.11
C TYR A 233 -15.90 -0.75 38.86
N ASN A 234 -14.67 -0.62 39.25
CA ASN A 234 -13.62 -1.65 39.26
C ASN A 234 -13.39 -2.08 40.71
#